data_f59477c36973cd01ff5215a477a16f0d
#
_entry.id   f59477c36973cd01ff5215a477a16f0d
#
_cell.length_a   1.000
_cell.length_b   1.000
_cell.length_c   1.000
_cell.angle_alpha   90.00
_cell.angle_beta   90.00
_cell.angle_gamma   90.00
#
_symmetry.space_group_name_H-M   'P 1'
#
loop_
_entity.id
_entity.type
_entity.pdbx_description
1 polymer ?
#
loop_
_entity_poly.entity_id
_entity_poly.type
_entity_poly.pdbx_seq_one_letter_code
_entity_poly.pdbx_strand_id
1 'polypeptide(L)'
;MKHNNTKHLTQGAVIAALYVALTLLAKVFGLDSGQIQLRLSEALCILPVFLPAAVPGLTVGCLLANLLCGNIIWDVVFGTLATLLGAVGTRLLRNRPLLALLPPILSNTVIVPFVLTYAYGLPGTVPFFMLTVGLGELISCGLLGRLLYNTLDKHKNQLF
;
A
#
# COMPACT_ATOMS: atom_id res chain seq x y z
N MET A 1 -14.71 21.64 16.47
CA MET A 1 -14.62 20.19 16.26
C MET A 1 -15.05 19.73 14.85
N LYS A 2 -16.12 20.25 14.22
CA LYS A 2 -16.58 19.84 12.89
C LYS A 2 -15.54 20.07 11.77
N HIS A 3 -14.80 21.16 11.79
CA HIS A 3 -13.88 21.54 10.72
C HIS A 3 -12.67 20.58 10.56
N ASN A 4 -12.16 20.02 11.67
CA ASN A 4 -11.06 19.05 11.62
C ASN A 4 -11.50 17.70 11.03
N ASN A 5 -12.72 17.26 11.30
CA ASN A 5 -13.23 16.00 10.76
C ASN A 5 -13.38 16.05 9.24
N THR A 6 -13.85 17.17 8.68
CA THR A 6 -13.99 17.37 7.23
C THR A 6 -12.62 17.35 6.55
N LYS A 7 -11.59 18.02 7.15
CA LYS A 7 -10.22 17.99 6.62
C LYS A 7 -9.67 16.56 6.54
N HIS A 8 -9.80 15.79 7.61
CA HIS A 8 -9.34 14.40 7.64
C HIS A 8 -10.07 13.51 6.64
N LEU A 9 -11.38 13.69 6.49
CA LEU A 9 -12.17 12.95 5.52
C LEU A 9 -11.74 13.27 4.08
N THR A 10 -11.56 14.54 3.75
CA THR A 10 -11.09 14.97 2.41
C THR A 10 -9.69 14.43 2.12
N GLN A 11 -8.77 14.51 3.10
CA GLN A 11 -7.42 13.95 2.94
C GLN A 11 -7.46 12.44 2.69
N GLY A 12 -8.25 11.70 3.45
CA GLY A 12 -8.42 10.25 3.27
C GLY A 12 -9.00 9.91 1.90
N ALA A 13 -10.02 10.65 1.44
CA ALA A 13 -10.63 10.45 0.13
C ALA A 13 -9.66 10.71 -1.03
N VAL A 14 -8.85 11.77 -0.95
CA VAL A 14 -7.82 12.06 -1.96
C VAL A 14 -6.76 10.95 -1.99
N ILE A 15 -6.31 10.48 -0.83
CA ILE A 15 -5.34 9.38 -0.75
C ILE A 15 -5.92 8.10 -1.34
N ALA A 16 -7.19 7.77 -1.04
CA ALA A 16 -7.87 6.62 -1.62
C ALA A 16 -7.96 6.72 -3.15
N ALA A 17 -8.33 7.89 -3.67
CA ALA A 17 -8.41 8.13 -5.12
C ALA A 17 -7.02 7.99 -5.80
N LEU A 18 -5.97 8.53 -5.19
CA LEU A 18 -4.60 8.37 -5.68
C LEU A 18 -4.14 6.90 -5.67
N TYR A 19 -4.46 6.17 -4.61
CA TYR A 19 -4.16 4.74 -4.53
C TYR A 19 -4.81 3.96 -5.66
N VAL A 20 -6.11 4.18 -5.89
CA VAL A 20 -6.86 3.56 -7.00
C VAL A 20 -6.23 3.92 -8.35
N ALA A 21 -5.97 5.21 -8.60
CA ALA A 21 -5.40 5.67 -9.85
C ALA A 21 -4.03 5.04 -10.13
N LEU A 22 -3.13 4.99 -9.14
CA LEU A 22 -1.81 4.39 -9.29
C LEU A 22 -1.87 2.87 -9.47
N THR A 23 -2.83 2.19 -8.83
CA THR A 23 -3.05 0.74 -9.04
C THR A 23 -3.53 0.46 -10.45
N LEU A 24 -4.53 1.21 -10.94
CA LEU A 24 -5.02 1.06 -12.31
C LEU A 24 -3.95 1.39 -13.34
N LEU A 25 -3.14 2.43 -13.08
CA LEU A 25 -2.02 2.79 -13.94
C LEU A 25 -1.00 1.64 -14.02
N ALA A 26 -0.59 1.07 -12.89
CA ALA A 26 0.30 -0.08 -12.84
C ALA A 26 -0.24 -1.26 -13.65
N LYS A 27 -1.55 -1.52 -13.55
CA LYS A 27 -2.23 -2.57 -14.30
C LYS A 27 -2.22 -2.32 -15.81
N VAL A 28 -2.50 -1.10 -16.25
CA VAL A 28 -2.45 -0.73 -17.68
C VAL A 28 -1.07 -0.95 -18.28
N PHE A 29 -0.01 -0.69 -17.51
CA PHE A 29 1.38 -0.95 -17.93
C PHE A 29 1.83 -2.41 -17.72
N GLY A 30 0.95 -3.29 -17.23
CA GLY A 30 1.28 -4.70 -16.99
C GLY A 30 2.30 -4.93 -15.87
N LEU A 31 2.51 -3.95 -14.98
CA LEU A 31 3.49 -4.02 -13.89
C LEU A 31 3.06 -4.99 -12.78
N ASP A 32 1.77 -5.33 -12.71
CA ASP A 32 1.18 -6.25 -11.74
C ASP A 32 1.06 -7.69 -12.27
N SER A 33 1.40 -7.94 -13.55
CA SER A 33 1.17 -9.22 -14.22
C SER A 33 2.41 -10.11 -14.34
N GLY A 34 3.57 -9.68 -13.80
CA GLY A 34 4.81 -10.45 -13.83
C GLY A 34 5.02 -11.36 -12.61
N GLN A 35 6.14 -12.09 -12.61
CA GLN A 35 6.58 -12.83 -11.42
C GLN A 35 6.92 -11.91 -10.25
N ILE A 36 7.41 -10.71 -10.53
CA ILE A 36 7.61 -9.63 -9.56
C ILE A 36 6.54 -8.58 -9.84
N GLN A 37 5.57 -8.47 -8.93
CA GLN A 37 4.47 -7.51 -9.07
C GLN A 37 4.90 -6.17 -8.49
N LEU A 38 4.92 -5.12 -9.33
CA LEU A 38 5.20 -3.76 -8.90
C LEU A 38 3.89 -2.99 -8.72
N ARG A 39 3.57 -2.67 -7.48
CA ARG A 39 2.38 -1.88 -7.12
C ARG A 39 2.77 -0.44 -6.84
N LEU A 40 2.62 0.45 -7.81
CA LEU A 40 2.97 1.87 -7.65
C LEU A 40 2.24 2.54 -6.48
N SER A 41 1.01 2.10 -6.19
CA SER A 41 0.20 2.56 -5.06
C SER A 41 0.84 2.30 -3.69
N GLU A 42 1.68 1.26 -3.56
CA GLU A 42 2.37 0.95 -2.30
C GLU A 42 3.40 2.02 -1.89
N ALA A 43 3.85 2.85 -2.83
CA ALA A 43 4.66 4.04 -2.49
C ALA A 43 3.92 5.00 -1.53
N LEU A 44 2.58 5.03 -1.57
CA LEU A 44 1.76 5.86 -0.69
C LEU A 44 1.71 5.33 0.76
N CYS A 45 2.15 4.08 1.01
CA CYS A 45 2.12 3.47 2.34
C CYS A 45 3.04 4.18 3.36
N ILE A 46 3.86 5.14 2.93
CA ILE A 46 4.62 6.03 3.82
C ILE A 46 3.79 7.21 4.37
N LEU A 47 2.66 7.56 3.73
CA LEU A 47 1.84 8.73 4.11
C LEU A 47 1.32 8.73 5.56
N PRO A 48 1.03 7.56 6.19
CA PRO A 48 0.64 7.54 7.60
C PRO A 48 1.68 8.14 8.56
N VAL A 49 2.94 8.26 8.17
CA VAL A 49 3.96 9.00 8.94
C VAL A 49 3.51 10.44 9.17
N PHE A 50 3.00 11.09 8.13
CA PHE A 50 2.61 12.50 8.11
C PHE A 50 1.14 12.69 8.53
N LEU A 51 0.23 11.88 8.02
CA LEU A 51 -1.22 12.05 8.10
C LEU A 51 -1.92 10.83 8.72
N PRO A 52 -2.64 11.00 9.85
CA PRO A 52 -3.49 9.92 10.39
C PRO A 52 -4.58 9.47 9.41
N ALA A 53 -5.13 10.41 8.62
CA ALA A 53 -6.15 10.15 7.60
C ALA A 53 -5.67 9.21 6.48
N ALA A 54 -4.34 9.03 6.34
CA ALA A 54 -3.80 8.10 5.35
C ALA A 54 -4.09 6.64 5.71
N VAL A 55 -4.24 6.27 6.98
CA VAL A 55 -4.58 4.89 7.37
C VAL A 55 -5.92 4.45 6.76
N PRO A 56 -7.05 5.10 7.04
CA PRO A 56 -8.30 4.75 6.38
C PRO A 56 -8.28 5.01 4.88
N GLY A 57 -7.58 6.06 4.41
CA GLY A 57 -7.48 6.39 2.99
C GLY A 57 -6.84 5.28 2.16
N LEU A 58 -5.70 4.74 2.60
CA LEU A 58 -5.01 3.62 1.95
C LEU A 58 -5.85 2.34 2.00
N THR A 59 -6.49 2.06 3.14
CA THR A 59 -7.33 0.87 3.31
C THR A 59 -8.52 0.88 2.35
N VAL A 60 -9.26 2.00 2.29
CA VAL A 60 -10.38 2.15 1.36
C VAL A 60 -9.89 2.18 -0.09
N GLY A 61 -8.76 2.84 -0.35
CA GLY A 61 -8.14 2.87 -1.68
C GLY A 61 -7.76 1.47 -2.17
N CYS A 62 -7.14 0.65 -1.33
CA CYS A 62 -6.79 -0.73 -1.65
C CYS A 62 -8.04 -1.60 -1.89
N LEU A 63 -9.06 -1.48 -1.03
CA LEU A 63 -10.33 -2.17 -1.19
C LEU A 63 -10.97 -1.86 -2.56
N LEU A 64 -11.10 -0.58 -2.88
CA LEU A 64 -11.71 -0.12 -4.13
C LEU A 64 -10.84 -0.52 -5.34
N ALA A 65 -9.52 -0.39 -5.25
CA ALA A 65 -8.61 -0.78 -6.32
C ALA A 65 -8.74 -2.28 -6.64
N ASN A 66 -8.73 -3.14 -5.64
CA ASN A 66 -8.87 -4.59 -5.83
C ASN A 66 -10.22 -4.96 -6.43
N LEU A 67 -11.31 -4.30 -6.00
CA LEU A 67 -12.64 -4.50 -6.60
C LEU A 67 -12.69 -4.04 -8.06
N LEU A 68 -12.16 -2.87 -8.38
CA LEU A 68 -12.15 -2.31 -9.75
C LEU A 68 -11.22 -3.10 -10.68
N CYS A 69 -10.15 -3.68 -10.13
CA CYS A 69 -9.27 -4.58 -10.88
C CYS A 69 -9.90 -5.94 -11.18
N GLY A 70 -11.05 -6.27 -10.60
CA GLY A 70 -11.69 -7.58 -10.78
C GLY A 70 -10.96 -8.71 -10.07
N ASN A 71 -10.23 -8.42 -9.00
CA ASN A 71 -9.54 -9.42 -8.21
C ASN A 71 -10.55 -10.34 -7.48
N ILE A 72 -10.13 -11.58 -7.19
CA ILE A 72 -10.96 -12.51 -6.42
C ILE A 72 -11.21 -11.99 -5.01
N ILE A 73 -12.32 -12.41 -4.40
CA ILE A 73 -12.76 -11.91 -3.08
C ILE A 73 -11.70 -12.09 -1.99
N TRP A 74 -10.93 -13.17 -2.04
CA TRP A 74 -9.86 -13.43 -1.09
C TRP A 74 -8.73 -12.40 -1.17
N ASP A 75 -8.37 -11.97 -2.40
CA ASP A 75 -7.38 -10.91 -2.60
C ASP A 75 -7.92 -9.54 -2.15
N VAL A 76 -9.21 -9.28 -2.42
CA VAL A 76 -9.87 -8.07 -1.92
C VAL A 76 -9.81 -8.01 -0.40
N VAL A 77 -10.12 -9.10 0.31
CA VAL A 77 -10.15 -9.13 1.78
C VAL A 77 -8.73 -9.10 2.36
N PHE A 78 -7.89 -10.06 1.97
CA PHE A 78 -6.57 -10.22 2.58
C PHE A 78 -5.57 -9.15 2.11
N GLY A 79 -5.64 -8.69 0.87
CA GLY A 79 -4.84 -7.57 0.38
C GLY A 79 -5.20 -6.26 1.10
N THR A 80 -6.50 -6.00 1.32
CA THR A 80 -6.94 -4.85 2.11
C THR A 80 -6.50 -4.96 3.57
N LEU A 81 -6.57 -6.15 4.17
CA LEU A 81 -6.09 -6.41 5.51
C LEU A 81 -4.57 -6.17 5.63
N ALA A 82 -3.78 -6.65 4.66
CA ALA A 82 -2.34 -6.43 4.62
C ALA A 82 -2.01 -4.93 4.56
N THR A 83 -2.71 -4.17 3.71
CA THR A 83 -2.55 -2.71 3.60
C THR A 83 -2.93 -2.00 4.90
N LEU A 84 -4.03 -2.41 5.55
CA LEU A 84 -4.43 -1.86 6.85
C LEU A 84 -3.36 -2.09 7.92
N LEU A 85 -2.88 -3.32 8.06
CA LEU A 85 -1.83 -3.68 9.04
C LEU A 85 -0.54 -2.89 8.75
N GLY A 86 -0.14 -2.81 7.49
CA GLY A 86 0.99 -2.01 7.04
C GLY A 86 0.83 -0.54 7.40
N ALA A 87 -0.31 0.08 7.06
CA ALA A 87 -0.59 1.50 7.32
C ALA A 87 -0.63 1.83 8.82
N VAL A 88 -1.24 0.97 9.65
CA VAL A 88 -1.24 1.11 11.11
C VAL A 88 0.19 1.01 11.65
N GLY A 89 0.96 0.00 11.22
CA GLY A 89 2.35 -0.16 11.62
C GLY A 89 3.23 1.03 11.24
N THR A 90 3.07 1.54 10.01
CA THR A 90 3.72 2.78 9.54
C THR A 90 3.38 3.96 10.47
N ARG A 91 2.12 4.11 10.86
CA ARG A 91 1.68 5.17 11.77
C ARG A 91 2.30 5.06 13.16
N LEU A 92 2.39 3.85 13.69
CA LEU A 92 3.02 3.59 14.99
C LEU A 92 4.52 3.92 14.98
N LEU A 93 5.19 3.65 13.84
CA LEU A 93 6.62 3.91 13.66
C LEU A 93 6.93 5.30 13.06
N ARG A 94 5.99 6.24 13.08
CA ARG A 94 6.14 7.57 12.48
C ARG A 94 7.39 8.35 12.92
N ASN A 95 7.88 8.11 14.13
CA ASN A 95 9.07 8.76 14.68
C ASN A 95 10.40 8.15 14.12
N ARG A 96 10.29 7.04 13.39
CA ARG A 96 11.42 6.33 12.78
C ARG A 96 11.11 6.01 11.31
N PRO A 97 11.20 7.00 10.40
CA PRO A 97 10.66 6.90 9.05
C PRO A 97 11.26 5.76 8.21
N LEU A 98 12.51 5.37 8.45
CA LEU A 98 13.11 4.22 7.78
C LEU A 98 12.47 2.90 8.22
N LEU A 99 12.19 2.77 9.52
CA LEU A 99 11.52 1.59 10.07
C LEU A 99 10.03 1.57 9.73
N ALA A 100 9.44 2.73 9.48
CA ALA A 100 8.04 2.86 9.12
C ALA A 100 7.69 2.26 7.75
N LEU A 101 8.68 1.98 6.89
CA LEU A 101 8.50 1.25 5.63
C LEU A 101 8.43 -0.27 5.80
N LEU A 102 8.91 -0.81 6.93
CA LEU A 102 8.93 -2.27 7.16
C LEU A 102 7.52 -2.89 7.33
N PRO A 103 6.58 -2.32 8.10
CA PRO A 103 5.28 -2.94 8.30
C PRO A 103 4.52 -3.25 7.01
N PRO A 104 4.36 -2.34 6.02
CA PRO A 104 3.68 -2.67 4.77
C PRO A 104 4.44 -3.73 3.96
N ILE A 105 5.78 -3.67 3.90
CA ILE A 105 6.59 -4.68 3.21
C ILE A 105 6.36 -6.06 3.86
N LEU A 106 6.43 -6.16 5.19
CA LEU A 106 6.26 -7.42 5.90
C LEU A 106 4.84 -7.96 5.79
N SER A 107 3.81 -7.12 5.97
CA SER A 107 2.42 -7.56 5.89
C SER A 107 2.08 -8.13 4.52
N ASN A 108 2.48 -7.47 3.43
CA ASN A 108 2.25 -7.96 2.08
C ASN A 108 3.09 -9.21 1.78
N THR A 109 4.37 -9.22 2.14
CA THR A 109 5.26 -10.37 1.92
C THR A 109 4.80 -11.64 2.65
N VAL A 110 4.10 -11.48 3.78
CA VAL A 110 3.56 -12.64 4.51
C VAL A 110 2.17 -13.02 4.00
N ILE A 111 1.25 -12.07 3.83
CA ILE A 111 -0.17 -12.37 3.57
C ILE A 111 -0.43 -12.71 2.08
N VAL A 112 0.08 -11.91 1.15
CA VAL A 112 -0.23 -12.05 -0.28
C VAL A 112 0.21 -13.40 -0.87
N PRO A 113 1.38 -13.98 -0.52
CA PRO A 113 1.80 -15.29 -1.03
C PRO A 113 0.81 -16.43 -0.76
N PHE A 114 0.13 -16.40 0.40
CA PHE A 114 -0.89 -17.40 0.71
C PHE A 114 -2.12 -17.25 -0.21
N VAL A 115 -2.52 -16.01 -0.52
CA VAL A 115 -3.60 -15.75 -1.47
C VAL A 115 -3.22 -16.24 -2.86
N LEU A 116 -2.00 -15.96 -3.33
CA LEU A 116 -1.50 -16.40 -4.64
C LEU A 116 -1.47 -17.93 -4.75
N THR A 117 -1.01 -18.61 -3.69
CA THR A 117 -0.90 -20.07 -3.69
C THR A 117 -2.25 -20.76 -3.56
N TYR A 118 -3.06 -20.37 -2.56
CA TYR A 118 -4.24 -21.14 -2.18
C TYR A 118 -5.53 -20.62 -2.81
N ALA A 119 -5.63 -19.32 -3.09
CA ALA A 119 -6.84 -18.74 -3.64
C ALA A 119 -6.79 -18.59 -5.17
N TYR A 120 -5.65 -18.19 -5.73
CA TYR A 120 -5.44 -18.20 -7.18
C TYR A 120 -4.96 -19.54 -7.73
N GLY A 121 -4.42 -20.43 -6.90
CA GLY A 121 -3.89 -21.71 -7.34
C GLY A 121 -2.71 -21.61 -8.32
N LEU A 122 -1.93 -20.53 -8.22
CA LEU A 122 -0.80 -20.30 -9.12
C LEU A 122 0.28 -21.39 -8.93
N PRO A 123 0.92 -21.84 -10.02
CA PRO A 123 2.00 -22.80 -9.93
C PRO A 123 3.22 -22.17 -9.27
N GLY A 124 3.54 -22.62 -8.05
CA GLY A 124 4.65 -22.12 -7.26
C GLY A 124 4.50 -22.48 -5.79
N THR A 125 5.54 -22.24 -5.02
CA THR A 125 5.54 -22.47 -3.58
C THR A 125 5.39 -21.14 -2.81
N VAL A 126 4.83 -21.21 -1.59
CA VAL A 126 4.69 -20.02 -0.74
C VAL A 126 6.02 -19.28 -0.56
N PRO A 127 7.17 -19.93 -0.27
CA PRO A 127 8.47 -19.25 -0.18
C PRO A 127 8.89 -18.54 -1.48
N PHE A 128 8.59 -19.11 -2.65
CA PHE A 128 8.86 -18.47 -3.94
C PHE A 128 8.06 -17.17 -4.07
N PHE A 129 6.75 -17.21 -3.76
CA PHE A 129 5.93 -16.02 -3.80
C PHE A 129 6.31 -14.99 -2.71
N MET A 130 6.79 -15.41 -1.55
CA MET A 130 7.36 -14.51 -0.54
C MET A 130 8.56 -13.74 -1.08
N LEU A 131 9.44 -14.40 -1.84
CA LEU A 131 10.58 -13.73 -2.48
C LEU A 131 10.12 -12.73 -3.55
N THR A 132 9.24 -13.14 -4.46
CA THR A 132 8.81 -12.29 -5.58
C THR A 132 7.97 -11.11 -5.11
N VAL A 133 7.01 -11.31 -4.20
CA VAL A 133 6.23 -10.24 -3.57
C VAL A 133 7.13 -9.34 -2.74
N GLY A 134 8.03 -9.92 -1.92
CA GLY A 134 8.96 -9.15 -1.11
C GLY A 134 9.88 -8.24 -1.94
N LEU A 135 10.40 -8.71 -3.07
CA LEU A 135 11.18 -7.88 -4.00
C LEU A 135 10.34 -6.76 -4.61
N GLY A 136 9.10 -7.05 -5.01
CA GLY A 136 8.14 -6.04 -5.49
C GLY A 136 7.87 -4.96 -4.45
N GLU A 137 7.64 -5.36 -3.20
CA GLU A 137 7.41 -4.45 -2.07
C GLU A 137 8.65 -3.62 -1.70
N LEU A 138 9.84 -4.20 -1.75
CA LEU A 138 11.09 -3.46 -1.54
C LEU A 138 11.28 -2.35 -2.57
N ILE A 139 10.89 -2.57 -3.82
CA ILE A 139 10.96 -1.56 -4.87
C ILE A 139 9.81 -0.55 -4.68
N SER A 140 8.57 -1.01 -4.57
CA SER A 140 7.38 -0.14 -4.54
C SER A 140 7.27 0.65 -3.23
N CYS A 141 7.29 0.00 -2.09
CA CYS A 141 7.20 0.64 -0.78
C CYS A 141 8.57 1.10 -0.29
N GLY A 142 9.61 0.27 -0.40
CA GLY A 142 10.95 0.59 0.10
C GLY A 142 11.59 1.74 -0.67
N LEU A 143 11.82 1.56 -1.98
CA LEU A 143 12.50 2.57 -2.80
C LEU A 143 11.61 3.76 -3.12
N LEU A 144 10.45 3.54 -3.76
CA LEU A 144 9.56 4.64 -4.17
C LEU A 144 8.94 5.34 -2.96
N GLY A 145 8.54 4.59 -1.91
CA GLY A 145 8.03 5.17 -0.66
C GLY A 145 9.10 6.01 0.05
N ARG A 146 10.38 5.60 0.00
CA ARG A 146 11.47 6.40 0.54
C ARG A 146 11.70 7.69 -0.25
N LEU A 147 11.64 7.64 -1.57
CA LEU A 147 11.74 8.83 -2.41
C LEU A 147 10.59 9.80 -2.12
N LEU A 148 9.37 9.28 -2.00
CA LEU A 148 8.20 10.06 -1.63
C LEU A 148 8.36 10.70 -0.25
N TYR A 149 8.84 9.94 0.76
CA TYR A 149 9.13 10.46 2.08
C TYR A 149 10.09 11.65 2.02
N ASN A 150 11.22 11.50 1.34
CA ASN A 150 12.24 12.55 1.24
C ASN A 150 11.69 13.83 0.59
N THR A 151 10.80 13.68 -0.40
CA THR A 151 10.16 14.81 -1.09
C THR A 151 9.17 15.51 -0.17
N LEU A 152 8.31 14.75 0.53
CA LEU A 152 7.31 15.31 1.44
C LEU A 152 7.93 15.93 2.69
N ASP A 153 8.99 15.34 3.25
CA ASP A 153 9.65 15.87 4.45
C ASP A 153 10.30 17.25 4.19
N LYS A 154 10.81 17.47 2.98
CA LYS A 154 11.32 18.78 2.55
C LYS A 154 10.22 19.86 2.51
N HIS A 155 8.98 19.50 2.24
CA HIS A 155 7.86 20.42 2.05
C HIS A 155 6.81 20.31 3.15
N LYS A 156 7.09 19.60 4.25
CA LYS A 156 6.09 19.29 5.28
C LYS A 156 5.43 20.53 5.89
N ASN A 157 6.20 21.63 6.08
CA ASN A 157 5.68 22.89 6.63
C ASN A 157 4.72 23.63 5.68
N GLN A 158 4.69 23.26 4.40
CA GLN A 158 3.78 23.82 3.40
C GLN A 158 2.56 22.95 3.16
N LEU A 159 2.70 21.64 3.39
CA LEU A 159 1.67 20.65 3.03
C LEU A 159 0.80 20.20 4.21
N PHE A 160 1.35 20.23 5.42
CA PHE A 160 0.73 19.70 6.63
C PHE A 160 0.74 20.71 7.78
#